data_88916c18eff89c3b5deeaba4b0cf9b6e
#
_entry.id   88916c18eff89c3b5deeaba4b0cf9b6e
#
_cell.length_a   1.000
_cell.length_b   1.000
_cell.length_c   1.000
_cell.angle_alpha   90.00
_cell.angle_beta   90.00
_cell.angle_gamma   90.00
#
_symmetry.space_group_name_H-M   'P 1'
#
loop_
_entity.id
_entity.type
_entity.pdbx_description
1 polymer ?
#
loop_
_entity_poly.entity_id
_entity_poly.type
_entity_poly.pdbx_seq_one_letter_code
_entity_poly.pdbx_strand_id
1 'polypeptide(L)'
;MQFDLKLISVESIPDAIAKVERYRLLNEPNLAESICIDILTAAPGHQQALISLLLARTDQFGSEMTVAKAREVLPQIKGDYERAYYAGIISERNAHAHLHQGGPGSASVAYHSLREAMEYFERAEALRTPGNDDAILRWNTCARIIMRNPEIRPLPHQEFQPITGE
;
A
#
# COMPACT_ATOMS: atom_id res chain seq x y z
N MET A 1 -1.02 -29.86 11.03
CA MET A 1 -2.48 -30.11 10.91
C MET A 1 -2.95 -29.37 9.67
N GLN A 2 -3.74 -30.01 8.78
CA GLN A 2 -4.24 -29.44 7.53
C GLN A 2 -5.76 -29.54 7.55
N PHE A 3 -6.44 -28.48 7.05
CA PHE A 3 -7.89 -28.44 6.93
C PHE A 3 -8.28 -28.21 5.47
N ASP A 4 -9.38 -28.80 5.05
CA ASP A 4 -9.99 -28.51 3.76
C ASP A 4 -10.85 -27.24 3.89
N LEU A 5 -10.47 -26.18 3.18
CA LEU A 5 -11.20 -24.93 3.19
C LEU A 5 -12.52 -25.06 2.42
N LYS A 6 -13.56 -24.40 2.92
CA LYS A 6 -14.89 -24.39 2.30
C LYS A 6 -14.99 -23.25 1.29
N LEU A 7 -15.52 -23.57 0.11
CA LEU A 7 -15.80 -22.55 -0.91
C LEU A 7 -17.05 -21.76 -0.55
N ILE A 8 -16.99 -20.44 -0.80
CA ILE A 8 -18.19 -19.58 -0.75
C ILE A 8 -18.93 -19.63 -2.09
N SER A 9 -20.23 -19.31 -2.10
CA SER A 9 -20.99 -19.16 -3.34
C SER A 9 -20.70 -17.81 -4.02
N VAL A 10 -20.76 -17.76 -5.34
CA VAL A 10 -20.55 -16.52 -6.11
C VAL A 10 -21.62 -15.47 -5.76
N GLU A 11 -22.83 -15.88 -5.47
CA GLU A 11 -23.94 -15.01 -5.07
C GLU A 11 -23.70 -14.30 -3.74
N SER A 12 -22.85 -14.86 -2.87
CA SER A 12 -22.51 -14.24 -1.58
C SER A 12 -21.40 -13.18 -1.66
N ILE A 13 -20.75 -13.02 -2.83
CA ILE A 13 -19.60 -12.09 -2.98
C ILE A 13 -19.94 -10.64 -2.61
N PRO A 14 -21.08 -10.04 -3.02
CA PRO A 14 -21.39 -8.67 -2.61
C PRO A 14 -21.44 -8.48 -1.10
N ASP A 15 -22.05 -9.41 -0.38
CA ASP A 15 -22.09 -9.37 1.10
C ASP A 15 -20.72 -9.62 1.72
N ALA A 16 -19.90 -10.48 1.11
CA ALA A 16 -18.53 -10.71 1.55
C ALA A 16 -17.66 -9.46 1.39
N ILE A 17 -17.77 -8.73 0.27
CA ILE A 17 -17.09 -7.44 0.05
C ILE A 17 -17.51 -6.41 1.12
N ALA A 18 -18.79 -6.29 1.44
CA ALA A 18 -19.27 -5.40 2.49
C ALA A 18 -18.66 -5.75 3.87
N LYS A 19 -18.46 -7.06 4.16
CA LYS A 19 -17.76 -7.50 5.38
C LYS A 19 -16.28 -7.13 5.36
N VAL A 20 -15.60 -7.26 4.23
CA VAL A 20 -14.19 -6.84 4.07
C VAL A 20 -14.04 -5.36 4.44
N GLU A 21 -14.88 -4.49 3.88
CA GLU A 21 -14.86 -3.05 4.17
C GLU A 21 -15.10 -2.78 5.66
N ARG A 22 -16.09 -3.45 6.25
CA ARG A 22 -16.38 -3.34 7.68
C ARG A 22 -15.21 -3.77 8.55
N TYR A 23 -14.56 -4.91 8.28
CA TYR A 23 -13.44 -5.38 9.07
C TYR A 23 -12.22 -4.47 8.95
N ARG A 24 -11.97 -3.89 7.78
CA ARG A 24 -10.92 -2.87 7.64
C ARG A 24 -11.21 -1.63 8.49
N LEU A 25 -12.45 -1.14 8.50
CA LEU A 25 -12.87 -0.01 9.34
C LEU A 25 -12.78 -0.32 10.85
N LEU A 26 -12.97 -1.57 11.23
CA LEU A 26 -12.82 -2.04 12.61
C LEU A 26 -11.35 -2.33 12.99
N ASN A 27 -10.40 -2.05 12.12
CA ASN A 27 -8.97 -2.36 12.29
C ASN A 27 -8.69 -3.87 12.48
N GLU A 28 -9.42 -4.70 11.74
CA GLU A 28 -9.29 -6.16 11.70
C GLU A 28 -8.81 -6.62 10.29
N PRO A 29 -7.62 -6.16 9.83
CA PRO A 29 -7.19 -6.37 8.46
C PRO A 29 -6.92 -7.85 8.13
N ASN A 30 -6.55 -8.68 9.11
CA ASN A 30 -6.35 -10.11 8.91
C ASN A 30 -7.65 -10.83 8.51
N LEU A 31 -8.78 -10.45 9.13
CA LEU A 31 -10.10 -10.98 8.77
C LEU A 31 -10.51 -10.51 7.39
N ALA A 32 -10.26 -9.24 7.07
CA ALA A 32 -10.52 -8.68 5.74
C ALA A 32 -9.71 -9.41 4.65
N GLU A 33 -8.41 -9.64 4.88
CA GLU A 33 -7.55 -10.39 3.96
C GLU A 33 -8.07 -11.82 3.74
N SER A 34 -8.42 -12.53 4.81
CA SER A 34 -8.96 -13.90 4.71
C SER A 34 -10.21 -13.97 3.83
N ILE A 35 -11.16 -13.03 4.01
CA ILE A 35 -12.37 -12.99 3.19
C ILE A 35 -12.05 -12.66 1.72
N CYS A 36 -11.10 -11.76 1.46
CA CYS A 36 -10.65 -11.47 0.09
C CYS A 36 -10.09 -12.72 -0.61
N ILE A 37 -9.33 -13.54 0.10
CA ILE A 37 -8.78 -14.80 -0.42
C ILE A 37 -9.92 -15.77 -0.78
N ASP A 38 -10.94 -15.90 0.08
CA ASP A 38 -12.11 -16.74 -0.20
C ASP A 38 -12.89 -16.25 -1.45
N ILE A 39 -13.07 -14.92 -1.58
CA ILE A 39 -13.71 -14.34 -2.78
C ILE A 39 -12.89 -14.63 -4.03
N LEU A 40 -11.56 -14.45 -3.98
CA LEU A 40 -10.68 -14.69 -5.13
C LEU A 40 -10.53 -16.16 -5.47
N THR A 41 -10.77 -17.06 -4.51
CA THR A 41 -10.88 -18.51 -4.76
C THR A 41 -12.16 -18.84 -5.52
N ALA A 42 -13.29 -18.22 -5.17
CA ALA A 42 -14.57 -18.42 -5.84
C ALA A 42 -14.67 -17.67 -7.19
N ALA A 43 -14.07 -16.50 -7.28
CA ALA A 43 -14.08 -15.62 -8.46
C ALA A 43 -12.68 -15.04 -8.74
N PRO A 44 -11.78 -15.81 -9.36
CA PRO A 44 -10.44 -15.34 -9.72
C PRO A 44 -10.49 -14.07 -10.57
N GLY A 45 -9.69 -13.07 -10.21
CA GLY A 45 -9.65 -11.79 -10.94
C GLY A 45 -10.75 -10.79 -10.59
N HIS A 46 -11.55 -11.03 -9.54
CA HIS A 46 -12.55 -10.07 -9.04
C HIS A 46 -11.86 -8.78 -8.58
N GLN A 47 -12.03 -7.68 -9.34
CA GLN A 47 -11.22 -6.46 -9.19
C GLN A 47 -11.38 -5.78 -7.82
N GLN A 48 -12.60 -5.66 -7.32
CA GLN A 48 -12.83 -5.05 -6.01
C GLN A 48 -12.20 -5.89 -4.89
N ALA A 49 -12.23 -7.23 -4.99
CA ALA A 49 -11.57 -8.10 -4.02
C ALA A 49 -10.04 -7.98 -4.09
N LEU A 50 -9.44 -7.85 -5.29
CA LEU A 50 -8.01 -7.62 -5.45
C LEU A 50 -7.58 -6.28 -4.81
N ILE A 51 -8.32 -5.21 -5.08
CA ILE A 51 -8.07 -3.90 -4.48
C ILE A 51 -8.20 -3.97 -2.95
N SER A 52 -9.26 -4.59 -2.46
CA SER A 52 -9.50 -4.75 -1.02
C SER A 52 -8.43 -5.61 -0.35
N LEU A 53 -7.95 -6.67 -1.03
CA LEU A 53 -6.83 -7.50 -0.57
C LEU A 53 -5.54 -6.68 -0.44
N LEU A 54 -5.20 -5.91 -1.47
CA LEU A 54 -4.05 -5.01 -1.45
C LEU A 54 -4.14 -4.04 -0.27
N LEU A 55 -5.28 -3.39 -0.10
CA LEU A 55 -5.50 -2.43 0.98
C LEU A 55 -5.44 -3.10 2.36
N ALA A 56 -6.05 -4.28 2.56
CA ALA A 56 -5.97 -5.05 3.80
C ALA A 56 -4.52 -5.44 4.13
N ARG A 57 -3.70 -5.76 3.13
CA ARG A 57 -2.27 -6.01 3.31
C ARG A 57 -1.51 -4.75 3.72
N THR A 58 -1.82 -3.60 3.13
CA THR A 58 -1.18 -2.34 3.55
C THR A 58 -1.58 -1.91 4.97
N ASP A 59 -2.78 -2.24 5.42
CA ASP A 59 -3.24 -1.98 6.79
C ASP A 59 -2.48 -2.82 7.84
N GLN A 60 -1.74 -3.86 7.41
CA GLN A 60 -0.93 -4.73 8.26
C GLN A 60 0.56 -4.37 8.26
N PHE A 61 1.00 -3.31 7.56
CA PHE A 61 2.39 -2.90 7.57
C PHE A 61 2.84 -2.53 9.00
N GLY A 62 4.04 -2.98 9.34
CA GLY A 62 4.54 -2.87 10.71
C GLY A 62 4.38 -4.15 11.54
N SER A 63 3.70 -5.16 10.99
CA SER A 63 3.68 -6.54 11.48
C SER A 63 4.52 -7.46 10.59
N GLU A 64 4.11 -8.69 10.38
CA GLU A 64 4.79 -9.65 9.48
C GLU A 64 4.53 -9.38 7.98
N MET A 65 3.58 -8.49 7.66
CA MET A 65 3.23 -8.15 6.28
C MET A 65 4.31 -7.29 5.63
N THR A 66 4.78 -7.71 4.48
CA THR A 66 5.81 -6.99 3.71
C THR A 66 5.24 -6.21 2.54
N VAL A 67 5.95 -5.15 2.15
CA VAL A 67 5.63 -4.37 0.93
C VAL A 67 5.60 -5.27 -0.31
N ALA A 68 6.52 -6.24 -0.41
CA ALA A 68 6.58 -7.20 -1.51
C ALA A 68 5.27 -7.99 -1.64
N LYS A 69 4.73 -8.51 -0.53
CA LYS A 69 3.45 -9.22 -0.52
C LYS A 69 2.25 -8.37 -0.96
N ALA A 70 2.23 -7.10 -0.58
CA ALA A 70 1.19 -6.19 -1.06
C ALA A 70 1.34 -5.93 -2.57
N ARG A 71 2.58 -5.79 -3.07
CA ARG A 71 2.86 -5.56 -4.49
C ARG A 71 2.54 -6.76 -5.40
N GLU A 72 2.51 -7.99 -4.88
CA GLU A 72 2.11 -9.19 -5.66
C GLU A 72 0.71 -9.10 -6.26
N VAL A 73 -0.15 -8.24 -5.71
CA VAL A 73 -1.52 -8.04 -6.20
C VAL A 73 -1.57 -7.13 -7.43
N LEU A 74 -0.64 -6.17 -7.56
CA LEU A 74 -0.67 -5.13 -8.60
C LEU A 74 -0.79 -5.68 -10.03
N PRO A 75 -0.06 -6.73 -10.45
CA PRO A 75 -0.17 -7.25 -11.83
C PRO A 75 -1.57 -7.79 -12.17
N GLN A 76 -2.38 -8.13 -11.19
CA GLN A 76 -3.73 -8.66 -11.36
C GLN A 76 -4.80 -7.56 -11.43
N ILE A 77 -4.46 -6.33 -11.02
CA ILE A 77 -5.35 -5.17 -11.11
C ILE A 77 -5.39 -4.69 -12.56
N LYS A 78 -6.61 -4.52 -13.10
CA LYS A 78 -6.84 -3.99 -14.44
C LYS A 78 -6.78 -2.47 -14.41
N GLY A 79 -6.35 -1.88 -15.53
CA GLY A 79 -6.20 -0.45 -15.67
C GLY A 79 -4.83 0.06 -15.25
N ASP A 80 -4.24 0.94 -16.09
CA ASP A 80 -2.92 1.51 -15.82
C ASP A 80 -2.99 2.58 -14.73
N TYR A 81 -4.12 3.31 -14.68
CA TYR A 81 -4.39 4.27 -13.62
C TYR A 81 -4.44 3.57 -12.26
N GLU A 82 -5.25 2.52 -12.13
CA GLU A 82 -5.43 1.78 -10.88
C GLU A 82 -4.10 1.17 -10.41
N ARG A 83 -3.33 0.56 -11.31
CA ARG A 83 -2.02 0.00 -10.95
C ARG A 83 -1.07 1.07 -10.43
N ALA A 84 -0.98 2.22 -11.09
CA ALA A 84 -0.15 3.32 -10.64
C ALA A 84 -0.65 3.89 -9.29
N TYR A 85 -1.94 4.14 -9.17
CA TYR A 85 -2.56 4.68 -7.96
C TYR A 85 -2.32 3.77 -6.74
N TYR A 86 -2.60 2.48 -6.86
CA TYR A 86 -2.41 1.55 -5.75
C TYR A 86 -0.94 1.23 -5.46
N ALA A 87 -0.04 1.33 -6.43
CA ALA A 87 1.40 1.31 -6.16
C ALA A 87 1.81 2.50 -5.28
N GLY A 88 1.28 3.69 -5.55
CA GLY A 88 1.47 4.87 -4.71
C GLY A 88 0.93 4.67 -3.30
N ILE A 89 -0.26 4.08 -3.15
CA ILE A 89 -0.84 3.75 -1.84
C ILE A 89 0.07 2.81 -1.03
N ILE A 90 0.65 1.77 -1.66
CA ILE A 90 1.57 0.86 -0.98
C ILE A 90 2.78 1.64 -0.43
N SER A 91 3.40 2.49 -1.24
CA SER A 91 4.58 3.25 -0.83
C SER A 91 4.24 4.30 0.23
N GLU A 92 3.11 5.00 0.13
CA GLU A 92 2.62 5.93 1.16
C GLU A 92 2.39 5.22 2.50
N ARG A 93 1.72 4.06 2.49
CA ARG A 93 1.45 3.28 3.70
C ARG A 93 2.72 2.71 4.33
N ASN A 94 3.71 2.33 3.52
CA ASN A 94 5.01 1.92 4.01
C ASN A 94 5.71 3.07 4.76
N ALA A 95 5.65 4.29 4.22
CA ALA A 95 6.20 5.47 4.92
C ALA A 95 5.53 5.69 6.27
N HIS A 96 4.19 5.62 6.33
CA HIS A 96 3.45 5.76 7.59
C HIS A 96 3.82 4.68 8.61
N ALA A 97 3.99 3.43 8.18
CA ALA A 97 4.41 2.34 9.07
C ALA A 97 5.78 2.62 9.69
N HIS A 98 6.76 3.06 8.89
CA HIS A 98 8.09 3.43 9.39
C HIS A 98 8.05 4.63 10.33
N LEU A 99 7.26 5.66 10.05
CA LEU A 99 7.09 6.81 10.94
C LEU A 99 6.44 6.41 12.27
N HIS A 100 5.47 5.49 12.23
CA HIS A 100 4.79 5.01 13.43
C HIS A 100 5.70 4.12 14.30
N GLN A 101 6.48 3.24 13.69
CA GLN A 101 7.45 2.40 14.40
C GLN A 101 8.58 3.20 15.02
N GLY A 102 9.01 4.27 14.36
CA GLY A 102 10.14 5.10 14.79
C GLY A 102 11.48 4.36 14.73
N GLY A 103 12.49 4.95 15.39
CA GLY A 103 13.81 4.38 15.48
C GLY A 103 14.81 4.94 14.46
N PRO A 104 16.09 4.55 14.57
CA PRO A 104 17.15 5.07 13.72
C PRO A 104 16.89 4.78 12.23
N GLY A 105 16.96 5.81 11.40
CA GLY A 105 16.77 5.68 9.95
C GLY A 105 15.33 5.63 9.47
N SER A 106 14.33 5.47 10.34
CA SER A 106 12.91 5.38 9.94
C SER A 106 12.43 6.62 9.16
N ALA A 107 12.85 7.81 9.55
CA ALA A 107 12.51 9.06 8.87
C ALA A 107 13.09 9.13 7.45
N SER A 108 14.29 8.60 7.23
CA SER A 108 14.89 8.53 5.88
C SER A 108 14.17 7.50 5.00
N VAL A 109 13.83 6.32 5.54
CA VAL A 109 13.04 5.33 4.82
C VAL A 109 11.67 5.90 4.46
N ALA A 110 11.02 6.59 5.40
CA ALA A 110 9.75 7.26 5.16
C ALA A 110 9.85 8.33 4.06
N TYR A 111 10.94 9.13 4.05
CA TYR A 111 11.19 10.11 2.98
C TYR A 111 11.24 9.43 1.61
N HIS A 112 12.04 8.37 1.46
CA HIS A 112 12.15 7.67 0.18
C HIS A 112 10.82 7.03 -0.25
N SER A 113 10.09 6.44 0.70
CA SER A 113 8.77 5.84 0.43
C SER A 113 7.73 6.89 0.04
N LEU A 114 7.72 8.09 0.67
CA LEU A 114 6.83 9.18 0.27
C LEU A 114 7.19 9.73 -1.11
N ARG A 115 8.49 9.86 -1.44
CA ARG A 115 8.92 10.28 -2.76
C ARG A 115 8.52 9.28 -3.85
N GLU A 116 8.71 7.98 -3.58
CA GLU A 116 8.25 6.92 -4.48
C GLU A 116 6.72 6.95 -4.66
N ALA A 117 5.97 7.17 -3.58
CA ALA A 117 4.51 7.32 -3.66
C ALA A 117 4.10 8.50 -4.57
N MET A 118 4.77 9.66 -4.42
CA MET A 118 4.51 10.84 -5.24
C MET A 118 4.77 10.56 -6.73
N GLU A 119 5.84 9.83 -7.08
CA GLU A 119 6.13 9.45 -8.46
C GLU A 119 5.01 8.55 -9.06
N TYR A 120 4.49 7.63 -8.28
CA TYR A 120 3.35 6.79 -8.70
C TYR A 120 2.07 7.60 -8.85
N PHE A 121 1.80 8.55 -7.95
CA PHE A 121 0.62 9.42 -8.06
C PHE A 121 0.72 10.37 -9.25
N GLU A 122 1.91 10.88 -9.61
CA GLU A 122 2.13 11.65 -10.84
C GLU A 122 1.82 10.81 -12.09
N ARG A 123 2.22 9.54 -12.11
CA ARG A 123 1.87 8.61 -13.20
C ARG A 123 0.36 8.38 -13.28
N ALA A 124 -0.29 8.18 -12.14
CA ALA A 124 -1.74 8.01 -12.07
C ALA A 124 -2.47 9.28 -12.51
N GLU A 125 -2.00 10.47 -12.08
CA GLU A 125 -2.56 11.75 -12.53
C GLU A 125 -2.55 11.89 -14.04
N ALA A 126 -1.46 11.51 -14.70
CA ALA A 126 -1.33 11.56 -16.16
C ALA A 126 -2.32 10.62 -16.89
N LEU A 127 -2.84 9.60 -16.21
CA LEU A 127 -3.76 8.59 -16.75
C LEU A 127 -5.21 8.79 -16.28
N ARG A 128 -5.47 9.77 -15.43
CA ARG A 128 -6.78 9.97 -14.81
C ARG A 128 -7.85 10.40 -15.82
N THR A 129 -9.09 10.04 -15.50
CA THR A 129 -10.25 10.61 -16.17
C THR A 129 -10.53 12.03 -15.65
N PRO A 130 -11.10 12.93 -16.46
CA PRO A 130 -11.50 14.26 -16.00
C PRO A 130 -12.40 14.20 -14.75
N GLY A 131 -12.06 15.00 -13.73
CA GLY A 131 -12.79 15.03 -12.45
C GLY A 131 -12.36 14.02 -11.41
N ASN A 132 -11.45 13.08 -11.73
CA ASN A 132 -10.83 12.22 -10.75
C ASN A 132 -9.53 12.85 -10.24
N ASP A 133 -9.57 13.47 -9.08
CA ASP A 133 -8.43 14.15 -8.44
C ASP A 133 -7.78 13.33 -7.32
N ASP A 134 -8.13 12.05 -7.16
CA ASP A 134 -7.65 11.21 -6.06
C ASP A 134 -6.13 11.14 -5.98
N ALA A 135 -5.44 10.97 -7.11
CA ALA A 135 -3.99 10.94 -7.17
C ALA A 135 -3.36 12.28 -6.76
N ILE A 136 -3.94 13.41 -7.18
CA ILE A 136 -3.49 14.76 -6.78
C ILE A 136 -3.65 14.97 -5.27
N LEU A 137 -4.78 14.57 -4.71
CA LEU A 137 -5.03 14.68 -3.27
C LEU A 137 -4.00 13.89 -2.45
N ARG A 138 -3.65 12.69 -2.91
CA ARG A 138 -2.62 11.84 -2.28
C ARG A 138 -1.23 12.44 -2.42
N TRP A 139 -0.88 12.88 -3.62
CA TRP A 139 0.39 13.58 -3.85
C TRP A 139 0.56 14.77 -2.92
N ASN A 140 -0.45 15.64 -2.83
CA ASN A 140 -0.46 16.79 -1.94
C ASN A 140 -0.32 16.39 -0.46
N THR A 141 -0.90 15.27 -0.07
CA THR A 141 -0.77 14.74 1.30
C THR A 141 0.67 14.35 1.59
N CYS A 142 1.31 13.59 0.71
CA CYS A 142 2.73 13.19 0.83
C CYS A 142 3.65 14.43 0.91
N ALA A 143 3.44 15.41 0.04
CA ALA A 143 4.20 16.66 0.03
C ALA A 143 4.06 17.42 1.36
N ARG A 144 2.84 17.55 1.89
CA ARG A 144 2.61 18.23 3.18
C ARG A 144 3.26 17.50 4.36
N ILE A 145 3.29 16.17 4.34
CA ILE A 145 3.97 15.37 5.38
C ILE A 145 5.47 15.70 5.36
N ILE A 146 6.13 15.69 4.21
CA ILE A 146 7.54 16.03 4.07
C ILE A 146 7.82 17.47 4.52
N MET A 147 7.01 18.42 4.02
CA MET A 147 7.24 19.86 4.33
C MET A 147 7.03 20.22 5.80
N ARG A 148 6.14 19.52 6.51
CA ARG A 148 5.83 19.81 7.92
C ARG A 148 6.77 19.12 8.91
N ASN A 149 7.56 18.14 8.46
CA ASN A 149 8.43 17.34 9.32
C ASN A 149 9.87 17.41 8.80
N PRO A 150 10.69 18.36 9.29
CA PRO A 150 12.06 18.56 8.82
C PRO A 150 12.99 17.35 9.02
N GLU A 151 12.62 16.43 9.92
CA GLU A 151 13.34 15.17 10.13
C GLU A 151 13.15 14.17 8.99
N ILE A 152 12.04 14.29 8.23
CA ILE A 152 11.77 13.44 7.07
C ILE A 152 12.58 13.94 5.88
N ARG A 153 13.81 13.44 5.78
CA ARG A 153 14.80 13.82 4.76
C ARG A 153 15.71 12.65 4.43
N PRO A 154 16.38 12.66 3.26
CA PRO A 154 17.38 11.64 2.96
C PRO A 154 18.51 11.69 3.99
N LEU A 155 19.14 10.53 4.22
CA LEU A 155 20.38 10.51 4.99
C LEU A 155 21.43 11.36 4.27
N PRO A 156 22.23 12.15 5.00
CA PRO A 156 23.37 12.82 4.40
C PRO A 156 24.26 11.78 3.71
N HIS A 157 24.70 12.03 2.47
CA HIS A 157 25.71 11.20 1.85
C HIS A 157 26.92 11.21 2.78
N GLN A 158 27.33 10.07 3.32
CA GLN A 158 28.64 9.90 3.90
C GLN A 158 29.62 10.05 2.73
N GLU A 159 30.22 11.22 2.60
CA GLU A 159 31.39 11.37 1.75
C GLU A 159 32.45 10.40 2.31
N PHE A 160 32.73 9.37 1.50
CA PHE A 160 33.81 8.45 1.79
C PHE A 160 35.10 9.25 1.76
N GLN A 161 35.59 9.70 2.93
CA GLN A 161 36.90 10.25 3.02
C GLN A 161 37.88 9.08 2.82
N PRO A 162 38.69 9.08 1.75
CA PRO A 162 39.72 8.08 1.60
C PRO A 162 40.65 8.22 2.78
N ILE A 163 40.90 7.14 3.49
CA ILE A 163 41.92 7.06 4.54
C ILE A 163 43.27 7.29 3.80
N THR A 164 43.78 8.52 3.85
CA THR A 164 45.15 8.79 3.49
C THR A 164 46.02 8.24 4.61
N GLY A 165 46.43 6.96 4.43
CA GLY A 165 47.47 6.35 5.27
C GLY A 165 48.79 7.03 5.00
N GLU A 166 49.41 7.60 6.04
CA GLU A 166 50.85 7.88 6.10
C GLU A 166 51.63 6.58 6.33
#